data_45f4ffa88671a1fb05d3f7f15f2ae516
#
_entry.id   45f4ffa88671a1fb05d3f7f15f2ae516
#
_cell.length_a   1.000
_cell.length_b   1.000
_cell.length_c   1.000
_cell.angle_alpha   90.00
_cell.angle_beta   90.00
_cell.angle_gamma   90.00
#
_symmetry.space_group_name_H-M   'P 1'
#
loop_
_entity.id
_entity.type
_entity.pdbx_description
1 polymer ?
#
loop_
_entity_poly.entity_id
_entity_poly.type
_entity_poly.pdbx_seq_one_letter_code
_entity_poly.pdbx_strand_id
1 'polypeptide(L)'
;MALFGGLSERLNHIFSKLTKRGKLTELEIRTAMREVRVALLEADVNLKVAKQFIAEVSEKAVGQEILQSLNPAQQVIKIVNEELIALMGSKNAKLEVSPKLPTVIMMCGLQGAGKTTLCGKLALQLKKQGKRPLLVAGDIYRPAAITQLQVVGKNAQTEVFEKGTQSPVKTAKQAIEYARSQGYDTVVLDTAGRLQIDDALMKELEEVKKAVEVTETLLVVDAMTGQEAVNVAQTFNERLDISGVILTKLDGDTRGGACLSIKAVTGKPIKFIGVGEKLTDLEPFYPDRMASRILGMGDVLSLIEKAQQAISEEEAKKMQQKMKENSFTLSDYLEQFAMMKKMGGAQAMLSMLPGAGKLKVNESDIDEKKMEHTKAIILSMTMAERENPAIIDSKRKRRIAAGSGRSVQEVNQLLKQFEQTKLLMKQLKGNKGRMRLPF
;
A
#
# COMPACT_ATOMS: atom_id res chain seq x y z
N MET A 1 -4.77 -4.02 9.63
CA MET A 1 -6.17 -3.62 9.30
C MET A 1 -6.31 -3.39 7.81
N ALA A 2 -7.50 -3.60 7.24
CA ALA A 2 -7.73 -3.31 5.83
C ALA A 2 -7.72 -1.79 5.60
N LEU A 3 -6.98 -1.33 4.58
CA LEU A 3 -7.02 0.05 4.11
C LEU A 3 -8.47 0.48 3.86
N PHE A 4 -8.88 1.61 4.41
CA PHE A 4 -10.25 2.17 4.26
C PHE A 4 -11.38 1.26 4.79
N GLY A 5 -11.11 0.33 5.72
CA GLY A 5 -12.08 -0.67 6.18
C GLY A 5 -13.43 -0.08 6.60
N GLY A 6 -13.42 1.00 7.38
CA GLY A 6 -14.65 1.65 7.83
C GLY A 6 -15.50 2.25 6.71
N LEU A 7 -14.87 2.97 5.77
CA LEU A 7 -15.58 3.55 4.61
C LEU A 7 -16.06 2.46 3.66
N SER A 8 -15.20 1.48 3.38
CA SER A 8 -15.51 0.36 2.48
C SER A 8 -16.71 -0.46 2.96
N GLU A 9 -16.77 -0.80 4.24
CA GLU A 9 -17.90 -1.54 4.83
C GLU A 9 -19.23 -0.78 4.69
N ARG A 10 -19.22 0.53 4.96
CA ARG A 10 -20.42 1.37 4.83
C ARG A 10 -20.90 1.48 3.39
N LEU A 11 -19.98 1.75 2.45
CA LEU A 11 -20.32 1.81 1.03
C LEU A 11 -20.84 0.48 0.52
N ASN A 12 -20.20 -0.64 0.88
CA ASN A 12 -20.68 -1.98 0.54
C ASN A 12 -22.08 -2.25 1.09
N HIS A 13 -22.38 -1.82 2.31
CA HIS A 13 -23.72 -1.98 2.90
C HIS A 13 -24.77 -1.21 2.09
N ILE A 14 -24.48 0.04 1.72
CA ILE A 14 -25.37 0.89 0.91
C ILE A 14 -25.62 0.24 -0.45
N PHE A 15 -24.55 -0.14 -1.15
CA PHE A 15 -24.65 -0.73 -2.50
C PHE A 15 -25.29 -2.13 -2.50
N SER A 16 -25.09 -2.91 -1.44
CA SER A 16 -25.76 -4.20 -1.31
C SER A 16 -27.28 -4.09 -1.19
N LYS A 17 -27.79 -3.00 -0.58
CA LYS A 17 -29.22 -2.71 -0.55
C LYS A 17 -29.75 -2.39 -1.95
N LEU A 18 -28.98 -1.62 -2.75
CA LEU A 18 -29.35 -1.29 -4.13
C LEU A 18 -29.38 -2.52 -5.04
N THR A 19 -28.35 -3.39 -4.94
CA THR A 19 -28.23 -4.58 -5.79
C THR A 19 -29.31 -5.65 -5.55
N LYS A 20 -29.90 -5.67 -4.37
CA LYS A 20 -31.03 -6.58 -4.07
C LYS A 20 -32.35 -6.18 -4.76
N ARG A 21 -32.43 -4.98 -5.34
CA ARG A 21 -33.61 -4.44 -6.02
C ARG A 21 -33.41 -4.56 -7.52
N GLY A 22 -34.34 -5.18 -8.21
CA GLY A 22 -34.27 -5.40 -9.67
C GLY A 22 -34.42 -4.12 -10.49
N LYS A 23 -35.20 -3.15 -9.99
CA LYS A 23 -35.41 -1.83 -10.61
C LYS A 23 -35.11 -0.76 -9.57
N LEU A 24 -34.57 0.37 -10.00
CA LEU A 24 -34.29 1.52 -9.15
C LEU A 24 -35.12 2.71 -9.61
N THR A 25 -35.67 3.44 -8.65
CA THR A 25 -36.29 4.75 -8.85
C THR A 25 -35.32 5.87 -8.56
N GLU A 26 -35.57 7.05 -9.12
CA GLU A 26 -34.79 8.25 -8.82
C GLU A 26 -34.69 8.53 -7.30
N LEU A 27 -35.82 8.37 -6.58
CA LEU A 27 -35.89 8.58 -5.14
C LEU A 27 -34.95 7.63 -4.37
N GLU A 28 -34.88 6.37 -4.78
CA GLU A 28 -33.99 5.37 -4.16
C GLU A 28 -32.51 5.68 -4.42
N ILE A 29 -32.16 6.12 -5.64
CA ILE A 29 -30.79 6.56 -5.96
C ILE A 29 -30.43 7.78 -5.11
N ARG A 30 -31.28 8.81 -5.05
CA ARG A 30 -31.07 10.00 -4.23
C ARG A 30 -30.95 9.67 -2.74
N THR A 31 -31.70 8.71 -2.25
CA THR A 31 -31.61 8.25 -0.85
C THR A 31 -30.28 7.55 -0.59
N ALA A 32 -29.87 6.65 -1.48
CA ALA A 32 -28.55 6.00 -1.37
C ALA A 32 -27.40 7.00 -1.44
N MET A 33 -27.47 8.01 -2.31
CA MET A 33 -26.45 9.06 -2.39
C MET A 33 -26.39 9.93 -1.13
N ARG A 34 -27.50 10.14 -0.42
CA ARG A 34 -27.47 10.77 0.92
C ARG A 34 -26.72 9.89 1.93
N GLU A 35 -26.98 8.57 1.94
CA GLU A 35 -26.23 7.65 2.82
C GLU A 35 -24.74 7.64 2.46
N VAL A 36 -24.38 7.64 1.17
CA VAL A 36 -22.98 7.74 0.70
C VAL A 36 -22.34 9.04 1.18
N ARG A 37 -23.05 10.18 1.10
CA ARG A 37 -22.56 11.46 1.61
C ARG A 37 -22.23 11.38 3.09
N VAL A 38 -23.10 10.79 3.90
CA VAL A 38 -22.88 10.62 5.34
C VAL A 38 -21.65 9.75 5.57
N ALA A 39 -21.52 8.64 4.84
CA ALA A 39 -20.34 7.75 4.94
C ALA A 39 -19.02 8.48 4.60
N LEU A 40 -19.01 9.34 3.57
CA LEU A 40 -17.85 10.15 3.20
C LEU A 40 -17.49 11.17 4.31
N LEU A 41 -18.49 11.85 4.88
CA LEU A 41 -18.26 12.80 5.96
C LEU A 41 -17.75 12.14 7.25
N GLU A 42 -18.28 10.98 7.61
CA GLU A 42 -17.80 10.18 8.75
C GLU A 42 -16.39 9.61 8.50
N ALA A 43 -16.01 9.46 7.22
CA ALA A 43 -14.65 9.11 6.81
C ALA A 43 -13.71 10.33 6.72
N ASP A 44 -14.09 11.49 7.27
CA ASP A 44 -13.32 12.74 7.25
C ASP A 44 -13.05 13.29 5.84
N VAL A 45 -13.91 13.03 4.86
CA VAL A 45 -13.82 13.70 3.56
C VAL A 45 -14.25 15.16 3.69
N ASN A 46 -13.53 16.06 3.03
CA ASN A 46 -13.85 17.49 3.04
C ASN A 46 -15.29 17.75 2.59
N LEU A 47 -16.02 18.60 3.34
CA LEU A 47 -17.45 18.85 3.11
C LEU A 47 -17.77 19.35 1.68
N LYS A 48 -16.94 20.24 1.14
CA LYS A 48 -17.12 20.77 -0.23
C LYS A 48 -16.91 19.66 -1.25
N VAL A 49 -15.86 18.84 -1.04
CA VAL A 49 -15.53 17.70 -1.90
C VAL A 49 -16.65 16.67 -1.87
N ALA A 50 -17.15 16.28 -0.69
CA ALA A 50 -18.24 15.34 -0.55
C ALA A 50 -19.54 15.86 -1.22
N LYS A 51 -19.87 17.15 -1.08
CA LYS A 51 -21.03 17.76 -1.72
C LYS A 51 -20.93 17.71 -3.25
N GLN A 52 -19.78 18.12 -3.79
CA GLN A 52 -19.53 18.13 -5.22
C GLN A 52 -19.60 16.71 -5.79
N PHE A 53 -18.91 15.76 -5.19
CA PHE A 53 -18.90 14.36 -5.59
C PHE A 53 -20.34 13.79 -5.65
N ILE A 54 -21.16 14.02 -4.61
CA ILE A 54 -22.56 13.53 -4.58
C ILE A 54 -23.41 14.20 -5.66
N ALA A 55 -23.18 15.48 -5.97
CA ALA A 55 -23.89 16.16 -7.03
C ALA A 55 -23.58 15.54 -8.39
N GLU A 56 -22.29 15.36 -8.72
CA GLU A 56 -21.82 14.76 -9.98
C GLU A 56 -22.32 13.31 -10.16
N VAL A 57 -22.18 12.48 -9.12
CA VAL A 57 -22.68 11.11 -9.14
C VAL A 57 -24.20 11.08 -9.30
N SER A 58 -24.95 11.93 -8.56
CA SER A 58 -26.41 11.94 -8.61
C SER A 58 -26.92 12.36 -9.99
N GLU A 59 -26.31 13.36 -10.61
CA GLU A 59 -26.66 13.81 -11.95
C GLU A 59 -26.50 12.70 -12.98
N LYS A 60 -25.37 11.99 -12.95
CA LYS A 60 -25.07 10.88 -13.86
C LYS A 60 -25.93 9.64 -13.59
N ALA A 61 -26.23 9.35 -12.32
CA ALA A 61 -26.95 8.14 -11.91
C ALA A 61 -28.47 8.22 -12.11
N VAL A 62 -29.06 9.42 -12.20
CA VAL A 62 -30.51 9.62 -12.38
C VAL A 62 -30.93 9.64 -13.87
N GLY A 63 -30.01 9.53 -14.81
CA GLY A 63 -30.31 9.48 -16.24
C GLY A 63 -31.27 8.34 -16.62
N GLN A 64 -32.18 8.59 -17.58
CA GLN A 64 -33.18 7.59 -18.01
C GLN A 64 -32.56 6.28 -18.49
N GLU A 65 -31.37 6.34 -19.12
CA GLU A 65 -30.65 5.15 -19.58
C GLU A 65 -30.24 4.23 -18.42
N ILE A 66 -29.88 4.80 -17.26
CA ILE A 66 -29.54 4.05 -16.07
C ILE A 66 -30.79 3.40 -15.45
N LEU A 67 -31.86 4.16 -15.30
CA LEU A 67 -33.08 3.68 -14.69
C LEU A 67 -33.76 2.56 -15.52
N GLN A 68 -33.56 2.57 -16.84
CA GLN A 68 -34.13 1.58 -17.78
C GLN A 68 -33.17 0.41 -18.03
N SER A 69 -31.95 0.42 -17.50
CA SER A 69 -30.97 -0.64 -17.72
C SER A 69 -31.40 -1.96 -17.03
N LEU A 70 -30.92 -3.09 -17.56
CA LEU A 70 -31.14 -4.41 -16.95
C LEU A 70 -30.53 -4.55 -15.56
N ASN A 71 -29.46 -3.79 -15.28
CA ASN A 71 -28.70 -3.81 -14.00
C ASN A 71 -28.43 -2.38 -13.49
N PRO A 72 -29.45 -1.60 -13.10
CA PRO A 72 -29.25 -0.19 -12.73
C PRO A 72 -28.35 -0.02 -11.52
N ALA A 73 -28.38 -0.91 -10.54
CA ALA A 73 -27.51 -0.84 -9.36
C ALA A 73 -26.02 -0.99 -9.72
N GLN A 74 -25.68 -1.86 -10.66
CA GLN A 74 -24.28 -2.02 -11.13
C GLN A 74 -23.82 -0.79 -11.90
N GLN A 75 -24.71 -0.15 -12.67
CA GLN A 75 -24.38 1.10 -13.37
C GLN A 75 -24.12 2.24 -12.37
N VAL A 76 -24.92 2.36 -11.31
CA VAL A 76 -24.68 3.35 -10.24
C VAL A 76 -23.32 3.10 -9.56
N ILE A 77 -22.98 1.85 -9.23
CA ILE A 77 -21.68 1.51 -8.62
C ILE A 77 -20.53 1.85 -9.58
N LYS A 78 -20.69 1.59 -10.88
CA LYS A 78 -19.70 1.96 -11.90
C LYS A 78 -19.49 3.47 -11.95
N ILE A 79 -20.55 4.27 -11.96
CA ILE A 79 -20.47 5.74 -11.93
C ILE A 79 -19.72 6.21 -10.66
N VAL A 80 -20.07 5.67 -9.49
CA VAL A 80 -19.37 6.00 -8.23
C VAL A 80 -17.90 5.67 -8.33
N ASN A 81 -17.53 4.54 -8.91
CA ASN A 81 -16.12 4.15 -9.10
C ASN A 81 -15.39 5.12 -10.03
N GLU A 82 -15.96 5.49 -11.16
CA GLU A 82 -15.40 6.42 -12.13
C GLU A 82 -15.20 7.81 -11.50
N GLU A 83 -16.16 8.30 -10.72
CA GLU A 83 -16.07 9.59 -10.03
C GLU A 83 -15.04 9.55 -8.88
N LEU A 84 -14.91 8.45 -8.16
CA LEU A 84 -13.83 8.29 -7.17
C LEU A 84 -12.45 8.34 -7.82
N ILE A 85 -12.28 7.69 -8.98
CA ILE A 85 -11.03 7.72 -9.73
C ILE A 85 -10.73 9.15 -10.19
N ALA A 86 -11.71 9.85 -10.76
CA ALA A 86 -11.58 11.23 -11.22
C ALA A 86 -11.20 12.18 -10.06
N LEU A 87 -11.85 12.03 -8.91
CA LEU A 87 -11.60 12.80 -7.69
C LEU A 87 -10.15 12.66 -7.21
N MET A 88 -9.60 11.45 -7.27
CA MET A 88 -8.23 11.15 -6.84
C MET A 88 -7.16 11.48 -7.89
N GLY A 89 -7.53 11.82 -9.13
CA GLY A 89 -6.60 12.30 -10.16
C GLY A 89 -6.47 11.44 -11.41
N SER A 90 -7.37 10.49 -11.65
CA SER A 90 -7.52 9.65 -12.86
C SER A 90 -6.33 8.75 -13.20
N LYS A 91 -5.09 9.19 -13.04
CA LYS A 91 -3.87 8.45 -13.38
C LYS A 91 -2.79 8.58 -12.32
N ASN A 92 -1.89 7.59 -12.28
CA ASN A 92 -0.69 7.68 -11.46
C ASN A 92 0.20 8.84 -11.91
N ALA A 93 0.61 9.70 -10.98
CA ALA A 93 1.54 10.79 -11.20
C ALA A 93 2.96 10.35 -10.85
N LYS A 94 3.81 10.21 -11.87
CA LYS A 94 5.22 9.85 -11.70
C LYS A 94 6.04 11.03 -11.16
N LEU A 95 7.24 10.74 -10.65
CA LEU A 95 8.23 11.77 -10.35
C LEU A 95 8.73 12.41 -11.63
N GLU A 96 8.88 13.71 -11.60
CA GLU A 96 9.54 14.45 -12.68
C GLU A 96 11.05 14.24 -12.60
N VAL A 97 11.67 14.12 -13.75
CA VAL A 97 13.13 13.98 -13.87
C VAL A 97 13.69 15.25 -14.46
N SER A 98 14.70 15.81 -13.79
CA SER A 98 15.37 17.02 -14.30
C SER A 98 16.15 16.71 -15.58
N PRO A 99 16.09 17.57 -16.59
CA PRO A 99 16.96 17.45 -17.76
C PRO A 99 18.44 17.69 -17.42
N LYS A 100 18.72 18.37 -16.31
CA LYS A 100 20.07 18.61 -15.77
C LYS A 100 20.25 17.84 -14.48
N LEU A 101 21.21 16.93 -14.43
CA LEU A 101 21.51 16.14 -13.24
C LEU A 101 22.19 16.99 -12.15
N PRO A 102 21.95 16.66 -10.88
CA PRO A 102 21.00 15.67 -10.38
C PRO A 102 19.53 16.16 -10.41
N THR A 103 18.57 15.24 -10.44
CA THR A 103 17.18 15.53 -10.07
C THR A 103 17.12 15.80 -8.57
N VAL A 104 16.57 16.96 -8.18
CA VAL A 104 16.50 17.38 -6.77
C VAL A 104 15.08 17.21 -6.25
N ILE A 105 14.91 16.36 -5.26
CA ILE A 105 13.64 16.07 -4.58
C ILE A 105 13.71 16.64 -3.16
N MET A 106 12.87 17.59 -2.83
CA MET A 106 12.76 18.16 -1.49
C MET A 106 11.56 17.56 -0.75
N MET A 107 11.82 16.92 0.38
CA MET A 107 10.79 16.36 1.26
C MET A 107 10.41 17.38 2.31
N CYS A 108 9.15 17.84 2.32
CA CYS A 108 8.65 18.80 3.30
C CYS A 108 7.42 18.27 4.05
N GLY A 109 7.04 18.91 5.15
CA GLY A 109 5.89 18.51 5.96
C GLY A 109 6.13 18.65 7.45
N LEU A 110 5.10 18.41 8.27
CA LEU A 110 5.16 18.57 9.71
C LEU A 110 6.04 17.50 10.38
N GLN A 111 6.39 17.75 11.64
CA GLN A 111 7.09 16.79 12.49
C GLN A 111 6.22 15.53 12.70
N GLY A 112 6.83 14.35 12.67
CA GLY A 112 6.11 13.09 12.85
C GLY A 112 5.38 12.57 11.62
N ALA A 113 5.34 13.32 10.51
CA ALA A 113 4.73 12.87 9.24
C ALA A 113 5.52 11.74 8.55
N GLY A 114 6.75 11.44 8.99
CA GLY A 114 7.54 10.32 8.45
C GLY A 114 8.53 10.68 7.35
N LYS A 115 8.89 11.96 7.17
CA LYS A 115 9.82 12.44 6.12
C LYS A 115 11.11 11.64 6.05
N THR A 116 11.87 11.59 7.15
CA THR A 116 13.18 10.90 7.22
C THR A 116 13.07 9.43 6.82
N THR A 117 12.08 8.72 7.32
CA THR A 117 11.83 7.31 6.95
C THR A 117 11.48 7.18 5.47
N LEU A 118 10.69 8.11 4.93
CA LEU A 118 10.32 8.13 3.52
C LEU A 118 11.50 8.42 2.60
N CYS A 119 12.47 9.24 3.02
CA CYS A 119 13.70 9.45 2.26
C CYS A 119 14.40 8.12 1.95
N GLY A 120 14.51 7.21 2.94
CA GLY A 120 15.08 5.89 2.72
C GLY A 120 14.23 4.96 1.86
N LYS A 121 12.90 4.98 2.06
CA LYS A 121 11.97 4.21 1.22
C LYS A 121 12.03 4.65 -0.24
N LEU A 122 12.03 5.96 -0.47
CA LEU A 122 12.14 6.55 -1.81
C LEU A 122 13.49 6.23 -2.45
N ALA A 123 14.59 6.35 -1.69
CA ALA A 123 15.92 5.98 -2.17
C ALA A 123 16.00 4.52 -2.60
N LEU A 124 15.42 3.59 -1.81
CA LEU A 124 15.36 2.18 -2.18
C LEU A 124 14.56 1.96 -3.48
N GLN A 125 13.45 2.67 -3.65
CA GLN A 125 12.62 2.58 -4.85
C GLN A 125 13.34 3.14 -6.09
N LEU A 126 14.04 4.27 -5.95
CA LEU A 126 14.86 4.87 -7.00
C LEU A 126 16.00 3.93 -7.43
N LYS A 127 16.66 3.28 -6.47
CA LYS A 127 17.70 2.27 -6.76
C LYS A 127 17.16 1.08 -7.56
N LYS A 128 15.96 0.59 -7.24
CA LYS A 128 15.30 -0.46 -8.02
C LYS A 128 15.02 -0.04 -9.47
N GLN A 129 14.90 1.26 -9.72
CA GLN A 129 14.76 1.85 -11.06
C GLN A 129 16.11 2.14 -11.74
N GLY A 130 17.23 1.70 -11.16
CA GLY A 130 18.58 1.92 -11.68
C GLY A 130 19.14 3.32 -11.42
N LYS A 131 18.52 4.11 -10.54
CA LYS A 131 19.01 5.44 -10.15
C LYS A 131 20.08 5.36 -9.04
N ARG A 132 20.89 6.40 -8.95
CA ARG A 132 21.90 6.58 -7.89
C ARG A 132 21.51 7.75 -6.98
N PRO A 133 20.65 7.52 -5.97
CA PRO A 133 20.23 8.57 -5.06
C PRO A 133 21.30 8.90 -4.01
N LEU A 134 21.36 10.18 -3.61
CA LEU A 134 22.07 10.70 -2.45
C LEU A 134 21.03 11.28 -1.48
N LEU A 135 21.07 10.88 -0.21
CA LEU A 135 20.26 11.48 0.86
C LEU A 135 21.00 12.66 1.46
N VAL A 136 20.30 13.73 1.81
CA VAL A 136 20.90 14.93 2.39
C VAL A 136 20.18 15.32 3.68
N ALA A 137 20.96 15.46 4.76
CA ALA A 137 20.44 15.84 6.07
C ALA A 137 20.24 17.36 6.15
N GLY A 138 18.99 17.80 6.04
CA GLY A 138 18.58 19.20 6.20
C GLY A 138 17.88 19.51 7.53
N ASP A 139 17.48 18.48 8.31
CA ASP A 139 16.92 18.69 9.67
C ASP A 139 18.06 18.79 10.68
N ILE A 140 18.55 20.00 10.90
CA ILE A 140 19.66 20.31 11.81
C ILE A 140 19.20 20.68 13.22
N TYR A 141 17.90 20.83 13.43
CA TYR A 141 17.36 21.33 14.70
C TYR A 141 17.10 20.23 15.72
N ARG A 142 16.92 19.00 15.27
CA ARG A 142 16.73 17.84 16.13
C ARG A 142 18.06 17.07 16.28
N PRO A 143 18.58 16.91 17.51
CA PRO A 143 19.90 16.29 17.72
C PRO A 143 20.06 14.91 17.08
N ALA A 144 18.98 14.11 17.06
CA ALA A 144 19.00 12.76 16.52
C ALA A 144 18.62 12.66 15.03
N ALA A 145 18.24 13.75 14.36
CA ALA A 145 17.70 13.68 12.98
C ALA A 145 18.77 13.23 11.97
N ILE A 146 19.97 13.77 12.06
CA ILE A 146 21.09 13.38 11.20
C ILE A 146 21.42 11.90 11.39
N THR A 147 21.58 11.47 12.65
CA THR A 147 21.84 10.05 12.96
C THR A 147 20.71 9.15 12.48
N GLN A 148 19.46 9.59 12.62
CA GLN A 148 18.30 8.84 12.12
C GLN A 148 18.37 8.66 10.59
N LEU A 149 18.70 9.73 9.85
CA LEU A 149 18.84 9.65 8.39
C LEU A 149 20.01 8.75 7.99
N GLN A 150 21.13 8.79 8.73
CA GLN A 150 22.29 7.89 8.51
C GLN A 150 21.90 6.42 8.69
N VAL A 151 21.14 6.08 9.75
CA VAL A 151 20.63 4.72 9.98
C VAL A 151 19.69 4.29 8.83
N VAL A 152 18.80 5.16 8.43
CA VAL A 152 17.86 4.91 7.32
C VAL A 152 18.63 4.74 6.01
N GLY A 153 19.62 5.59 5.73
CA GLY A 153 20.48 5.50 4.56
C GLY A 153 21.28 4.19 4.53
N LYS A 154 21.86 3.78 5.65
CA LYS A 154 22.56 2.50 5.78
C LYS A 154 21.63 1.32 5.46
N ASN A 155 20.41 1.32 6.00
CA ASN A 155 19.43 0.28 5.75
C ASN A 155 18.97 0.24 4.28
N ALA A 156 18.88 1.40 3.62
CA ALA A 156 18.60 1.53 2.19
C ALA A 156 19.86 1.35 1.31
N GLN A 157 21.05 1.13 1.92
CA GLN A 157 22.32 1.08 1.23
C GLN A 157 22.57 2.31 0.36
N THR A 158 22.23 3.48 0.86
CA THR A 158 22.30 4.77 0.17
C THR A 158 23.14 5.72 1.00
N GLU A 159 24.03 6.45 0.34
CA GLU A 159 24.91 7.42 1.00
C GLU A 159 24.12 8.60 1.54
N VAL A 160 24.56 9.14 2.68
CA VAL A 160 23.98 10.30 3.34
C VAL A 160 25.03 11.40 3.40
N PHE A 161 24.73 12.53 2.78
CA PHE A 161 25.53 13.74 2.87
C PHE A 161 25.03 14.58 4.05
N GLU A 162 25.94 14.96 4.93
CA GLU A 162 25.66 15.80 6.10
C GLU A 162 26.81 16.78 6.37
N LYS A 163 26.51 17.87 7.04
CA LYS A 163 27.46 18.90 7.46
C LYS A 163 27.17 19.41 8.88
N GLY A 164 26.70 18.50 9.75
CA GLY A 164 26.35 18.83 11.13
C GLY A 164 25.28 19.91 11.21
N THR A 165 25.54 20.93 12.01
CA THR A 165 24.60 22.05 12.26
C THR A 165 24.71 23.20 11.24
N GLN A 166 25.36 22.99 10.09
CA GLN A 166 25.44 23.99 9.04
C GLN A 166 24.06 24.30 8.47
N SER A 167 23.83 25.59 8.10
CA SER A 167 22.57 26.04 7.47
C SER A 167 22.09 25.08 6.38
N PRO A 168 20.78 24.69 6.37
CA PRO A 168 20.20 23.80 5.38
C PRO A 168 20.44 24.25 3.94
N VAL A 169 20.37 25.55 3.67
CA VAL A 169 20.63 26.14 2.35
C VAL A 169 22.07 25.89 1.87
N LYS A 170 23.06 26.08 2.76
CA LYS A 170 24.48 25.82 2.43
C LYS A 170 24.71 24.32 2.23
N THR A 171 24.16 23.50 3.11
CA THR A 171 24.27 22.04 3.04
C THR A 171 23.67 21.51 1.72
N ALA A 172 22.49 22.02 1.31
CA ALA A 172 21.87 21.62 0.06
C ALA A 172 22.72 22.01 -1.17
N LYS A 173 23.31 23.21 -1.22
CA LYS A 173 24.19 23.60 -2.32
C LYS A 173 25.41 22.70 -2.43
N GLN A 174 26.11 22.47 -1.33
CA GLN A 174 27.28 21.59 -1.28
C GLN A 174 26.94 20.13 -1.62
N ALA A 175 25.76 19.66 -1.22
CA ALA A 175 25.29 18.33 -1.56
C ALA A 175 25.07 18.15 -3.07
N ILE A 176 24.59 19.18 -3.76
CA ILE A 176 24.41 19.12 -5.22
C ILE A 176 25.77 19.14 -5.94
N GLU A 177 26.72 19.96 -5.49
CA GLU A 177 28.10 19.95 -6.02
C GLU A 177 28.74 18.57 -5.80
N TYR A 178 28.60 18.04 -4.61
CA TYR A 178 29.06 16.68 -4.28
C TYR A 178 28.40 15.62 -5.15
N ALA A 179 27.07 15.67 -5.31
CA ALA A 179 26.33 14.74 -6.14
C ALA A 179 26.84 14.76 -7.60
N ARG A 180 27.10 15.94 -8.16
CA ARG A 180 27.68 16.10 -9.52
C ARG A 180 29.08 15.50 -9.61
N SER A 181 29.93 15.77 -8.63
CA SER A 181 31.33 15.28 -8.63
C SER A 181 31.41 13.75 -8.48
N GLN A 182 30.49 13.14 -7.73
CA GLN A 182 30.46 11.70 -7.46
C GLN A 182 29.53 10.92 -8.42
N GLY A 183 28.84 11.60 -9.35
CA GLY A 183 27.97 10.98 -10.34
C GLY A 183 26.67 10.44 -9.77
N TYR A 184 26.11 11.07 -8.74
CA TYR A 184 24.72 10.83 -8.31
C TYR A 184 23.77 11.51 -9.27
N ASP A 185 22.70 10.81 -9.65
CA ASP A 185 21.69 11.33 -10.58
C ASP A 185 20.46 11.92 -9.87
N THR A 186 20.29 11.62 -8.60
CA THR A 186 19.16 12.06 -7.79
C THR A 186 19.62 12.48 -6.39
N VAL A 187 19.10 13.60 -5.90
CA VAL A 187 19.34 14.10 -4.54
C VAL A 187 18.01 14.18 -3.82
N VAL A 188 17.89 13.57 -2.65
CA VAL A 188 16.71 13.64 -1.78
C VAL A 188 17.05 14.44 -0.53
N LEU A 189 16.47 15.63 -0.41
CA LEU A 189 16.68 16.53 0.72
C LEU A 189 15.66 16.21 1.82
N ASP A 190 16.12 15.70 2.96
CA ASP A 190 15.30 15.57 4.18
C ASP A 190 15.31 16.91 4.92
N THR A 191 14.18 17.62 4.93
CA THR A 191 14.09 18.94 5.56
C THR A 191 13.52 18.85 6.98
N ALA A 192 13.77 19.88 7.76
CA ALA A 192 13.19 20.02 9.09
C ALA A 192 11.65 19.96 9.04
N GLY A 193 11.07 19.47 10.11
CA GLY A 193 9.63 19.57 10.37
C GLY A 193 9.40 20.16 11.74
N ARG A 194 8.42 21.04 11.84
CA ARG A 194 7.94 21.57 13.13
C ARG A 194 6.58 21.01 13.46
N LEU A 195 6.16 21.15 14.70
CA LEU A 195 4.84 20.67 15.17
C LEU A 195 3.68 21.39 14.49
N GLN A 196 3.92 22.65 14.12
CA GLN A 196 2.94 23.51 13.46
C GLN A 196 3.60 24.24 12.30
N ILE A 197 2.80 24.71 11.36
CA ILE A 197 3.25 25.58 10.27
C ILE A 197 3.54 26.95 10.86
N ASP A 198 4.77 27.41 10.75
CA ASP A 198 5.18 28.74 11.11
C ASP A 198 5.96 29.44 9.98
N ASP A 199 6.05 30.75 10.04
CA ASP A 199 6.72 31.53 8.99
C ASP A 199 8.22 31.25 8.88
N ALA A 200 8.89 30.87 9.96
CA ALA A 200 10.31 30.59 9.94
C ALA A 200 10.59 29.30 9.17
N LEU A 201 9.78 28.23 9.40
CA LEU A 201 9.87 27.00 8.63
C LEU A 201 9.61 27.24 7.14
N MET A 202 8.55 27.97 6.82
CA MET A 202 8.17 28.21 5.43
C MET A 202 9.22 29.01 4.68
N LYS A 203 9.80 30.05 5.30
CA LYS A 203 10.91 30.83 4.73
C LYS A 203 12.14 29.98 4.48
N GLU A 204 12.53 29.13 5.42
CA GLU A 204 13.67 28.22 5.25
C GLU A 204 13.46 27.28 4.04
N LEU A 205 12.27 26.69 3.92
CA LEU A 205 11.95 25.80 2.79
C LEU A 205 11.93 26.56 1.46
N GLU A 206 11.40 27.79 1.44
CA GLU A 206 11.43 28.69 0.26
C GLU A 206 12.87 29.04 -0.15
N GLU A 207 13.73 29.33 0.83
CA GLU A 207 15.15 29.61 0.60
C GLU A 207 15.90 28.41 0.05
N VAL A 208 15.68 27.22 0.62
CA VAL A 208 16.26 25.97 0.09
C VAL A 208 15.77 25.73 -1.33
N LYS A 209 14.46 25.83 -1.59
CA LYS A 209 13.87 25.63 -2.92
C LYS A 209 14.47 26.55 -3.97
N LYS A 210 14.69 27.83 -3.65
CA LYS A 210 15.30 28.83 -4.55
C LYS A 210 16.79 28.58 -4.76
N ALA A 211 17.49 28.07 -3.73
CA ALA A 211 18.94 27.94 -3.74
C ALA A 211 19.46 26.82 -4.62
N VAL A 212 18.66 25.77 -4.88
CA VAL A 212 19.11 24.51 -5.49
C VAL A 212 18.25 24.00 -6.66
N GLU A 213 17.43 24.82 -7.22
CA GLU A 213 16.56 24.47 -8.38
C GLU A 213 15.83 23.13 -8.15
N VAL A 214 15.00 23.06 -7.10
CA VAL A 214 14.26 21.85 -6.74
C VAL A 214 13.34 21.43 -7.88
N THR A 215 13.50 20.18 -8.35
CA THR A 215 12.65 19.58 -9.40
C THR A 215 11.31 19.14 -8.84
N GLU A 216 11.35 18.50 -7.66
CA GLU A 216 10.15 17.98 -6.98
C GLU A 216 10.09 18.47 -5.54
N THR A 217 9.01 19.15 -5.20
CA THR A 217 8.67 19.52 -3.82
C THR A 217 7.59 18.56 -3.33
N LEU A 218 7.95 17.52 -2.58
CA LEU A 218 7.02 16.50 -2.12
C LEU A 218 6.59 16.77 -0.69
N LEU A 219 5.30 17.01 -0.50
CA LEU A 219 4.73 17.17 0.81
C LEU A 219 4.40 15.78 1.41
N VAL A 220 4.92 15.53 2.60
CA VAL A 220 4.66 14.32 3.38
C VAL A 220 3.61 14.64 4.44
N VAL A 221 2.48 13.92 4.40
CA VAL A 221 1.37 14.09 5.34
C VAL A 221 0.96 12.74 5.93
N ASP A 222 0.60 12.78 7.20
CA ASP A 222 0.03 11.64 7.92
C ASP A 222 -1.45 11.49 7.57
N ALA A 223 -1.82 10.39 6.90
CA ALA A 223 -3.20 10.15 6.49
C ALA A 223 -4.18 10.05 7.68
N MET A 224 -3.69 9.61 8.85
CA MET A 224 -4.52 9.45 10.05
C MET A 224 -5.02 10.78 10.64
N THR A 225 -4.42 11.91 10.26
CA THR A 225 -4.83 13.25 10.74
C THR A 225 -6.09 13.79 10.05
N GLY A 226 -6.64 13.05 9.08
CA GLY A 226 -7.92 13.38 8.44
C GLY A 226 -7.91 14.77 7.76
N GLN A 227 -8.86 15.64 8.15
CA GLN A 227 -8.97 16.98 7.56
C GLN A 227 -7.74 17.87 7.82
N GLU A 228 -7.01 17.66 8.92
CA GLU A 228 -5.78 18.42 9.16
C GLU A 228 -4.72 18.15 8.09
N ALA A 229 -4.62 16.91 7.59
CA ALA A 229 -3.77 16.61 6.44
C ALA A 229 -4.10 17.46 5.21
N VAL A 230 -5.39 17.71 4.97
CA VAL A 230 -5.86 18.54 3.85
C VAL A 230 -5.52 20.02 4.06
N ASN A 231 -5.72 20.55 5.28
CA ASN A 231 -5.37 21.92 5.63
C ASN A 231 -3.87 22.17 5.50
N VAL A 232 -3.05 21.24 6.00
CA VAL A 232 -1.60 21.27 5.86
C VAL A 232 -1.21 21.27 4.37
N ALA A 233 -1.81 20.39 3.58
CA ALA A 233 -1.53 20.31 2.15
C ALA A 233 -1.88 21.59 1.42
N GLN A 234 -2.99 22.21 1.75
CA GLN A 234 -3.39 23.51 1.18
C GLN A 234 -2.37 24.61 1.51
N THR A 235 -2.01 24.76 2.78
CA THR A 235 -1.07 25.80 3.23
C THR A 235 0.32 25.64 2.60
N PHE A 236 0.84 24.39 2.56
CA PHE A 236 2.12 24.12 1.91
C PHE A 236 2.05 24.37 0.41
N ASN A 237 0.92 24.07 -0.24
CA ASN A 237 0.74 24.35 -1.66
C ASN A 237 0.73 25.85 -1.98
N GLU A 238 0.02 26.62 -1.17
CA GLU A 238 -0.05 28.10 -1.33
C GLU A 238 1.32 28.78 -1.18
N ARG A 239 2.16 28.28 -0.26
CA ARG A 239 3.47 28.88 0.06
C ARG A 239 4.62 28.33 -0.78
N LEU A 240 4.63 27.03 -1.05
CA LEU A 240 5.76 26.36 -1.69
C LEU A 240 5.45 25.86 -3.11
N ASP A 241 4.20 25.95 -3.57
CA ASP A 241 3.80 25.33 -4.84
C ASP A 241 4.35 23.90 -4.94
N ILE A 242 3.80 23.00 -4.12
CA ILE A 242 4.22 21.59 -4.06
C ILE A 242 3.97 20.88 -5.40
N SER A 243 4.82 19.94 -5.78
CA SER A 243 4.64 19.15 -7.01
C SER A 243 3.78 17.90 -6.81
N GLY A 244 3.65 17.46 -5.56
CA GLY A 244 2.84 16.30 -5.20
C GLY A 244 2.86 16.00 -3.71
N VAL A 245 2.04 15.04 -3.31
CA VAL A 245 1.85 14.62 -1.92
C VAL A 245 2.21 13.15 -1.75
N ILE A 246 2.81 12.82 -0.61
CA ILE A 246 3.00 11.44 -0.15
C ILE A 246 2.18 11.27 1.13
N LEU A 247 1.25 10.33 1.12
CA LEU A 247 0.48 9.95 2.30
C LEU A 247 1.19 8.85 3.06
N THR A 248 1.41 9.05 4.35
CA THR A 248 2.01 8.05 5.25
C THR A 248 0.97 7.44 6.17
N LYS A 249 1.32 6.33 6.81
CA LYS A 249 0.51 5.61 7.81
C LYS A 249 -0.88 5.20 7.30
N LEU A 250 -0.98 4.95 6.00
CA LEU A 250 -2.24 4.58 5.38
C LEU A 250 -2.73 3.18 5.86
N ASP A 251 -1.81 2.34 6.34
CA ASP A 251 -2.08 1.06 7.00
C ASP A 251 -2.87 1.19 8.30
N GLY A 252 -2.77 2.34 8.97
CA GLY A 252 -3.57 2.71 10.15
C GLY A 252 -4.85 3.50 9.83
N ASP A 253 -4.98 4.02 8.61
CA ASP A 253 -6.14 4.83 8.22
C ASP A 253 -7.30 3.97 7.73
N THR A 254 -8.34 3.86 8.54
CA THR A 254 -9.59 3.17 8.18
C THR A 254 -10.61 4.08 7.52
N ARG A 255 -10.38 5.39 7.49
CA ARG A 255 -11.31 6.42 7.01
C ARG A 255 -11.06 6.83 5.57
N GLY A 256 -9.84 7.21 5.21
CA GLY A 256 -9.44 7.55 3.85
C GLY A 256 -9.79 8.98 3.39
N GLY A 257 -10.26 9.83 4.29
CA GLY A 257 -10.74 11.17 3.94
C GLY A 257 -9.67 12.08 3.33
N ALA A 258 -8.44 12.01 3.84
CA ALA A 258 -7.31 12.75 3.30
C ALA A 258 -7.02 12.34 1.84
N CYS A 259 -7.03 11.02 1.55
CA CYS A 259 -6.81 10.48 0.22
C CYS A 259 -7.81 11.02 -0.83
N LEU A 260 -9.08 11.14 -0.45
CA LEU A 260 -10.15 11.64 -1.32
C LEU A 260 -10.16 13.17 -1.46
N SER A 261 -9.59 13.90 -0.48
CA SER A 261 -9.74 15.36 -0.42
C SER A 261 -8.54 16.13 -0.94
N ILE A 262 -7.32 15.63 -0.78
CA ILE A 262 -6.08 16.38 -1.07
C ILE A 262 -6.02 16.85 -2.50
N LYS A 263 -6.25 15.98 -3.49
CA LYS A 263 -6.21 16.35 -4.90
C LYS A 263 -7.28 17.38 -5.25
N ALA A 264 -8.49 17.20 -4.72
CA ALA A 264 -9.61 18.10 -5.00
C ALA A 264 -9.39 19.50 -4.40
N VAL A 265 -8.75 19.60 -3.22
CA VAL A 265 -8.51 20.88 -2.53
C VAL A 265 -7.27 21.59 -3.05
N THR A 266 -6.18 20.86 -3.30
CA THR A 266 -4.88 21.44 -3.67
C THR A 266 -4.62 21.49 -5.17
N GLY A 267 -5.35 20.71 -5.96
CA GLY A 267 -5.03 20.49 -7.39
C GLY A 267 -3.80 19.59 -7.60
N LYS A 268 -3.05 19.25 -6.55
CA LYS A 268 -1.79 18.49 -6.64
C LYS A 268 -2.01 16.99 -6.50
N PRO A 269 -1.29 16.14 -7.26
CA PRO A 269 -1.49 14.71 -7.23
C PRO A 269 -0.89 14.08 -5.96
N ILE A 270 -1.49 12.98 -5.52
CA ILE A 270 -0.83 12.05 -4.62
C ILE A 270 0.10 11.18 -5.49
N LYS A 271 1.40 11.13 -5.19
CA LYS A 271 2.38 10.37 -5.95
C LYS A 271 2.67 9.00 -5.34
N PHE A 272 2.76 8.94 -4.00
CA PHE A 272 3.06 7.72 -3.26
C PHE A 272 2.22 7.61 -1.99
N ILE A 273 2.13 6.37 -1.50
CA ILE A 273 1.52 6.01 -0.22
C ILE A 273 2.46 5.12 0.59
N GLY A 274 2.59 5.42 1.88
CA GLY A 274 3.26 4.57 2.86
C GLY A 274 2.24 3.64 3.51
N VAL A 275 2.45 2.34 3.35
CA VAL A 275 1.51 1.28 3.76
C VAL A 275 2.07 0.37 4.86
N GLY A 276 3.06 0.85 5.61
CA GLY A 276 3.70 0.11 6.69
C GLY A 276 5.06 0.69 7.07
N GLU A 277 5.78 0.06 7.97
CA GLU A 277 7.05 0.56 8.53
C GLU A 277 8.30 0.13 7.76
N LYS A 278 8.25 -0.97 7.00
CA LYS A 278 9.40 -1.50 6.28
C LYS A 278 9.85 -0.56 5.16
N LEU A 279 11.13 -0.59 4.81
CA LEU A 279 11.66 0.19 3.68
C LEU A 279 10.98 -0.13 2.34
N THR A 280 10.41 -1.31 2.20
CA THR A 280 9.65 -1.73 1.01
C THR A 280 8.21 -1.23 0.97
N ASP A 281 7.70 -0.69 2.09
CA ASP A 281 6.30 -0.32 2.24
C ASP A 281 6.06 1.13 1.76
N LEU A 282 6.48 1.41 0.52
CA LEU A 282 6.17 2.60 -0.25
C LEU A 282 5.63 2.16 -1.60
N GLU A 283 4.39 2.51 -1.89
CA GLU A 283 3.72 2.15 -3.15
C GLU A 283 3.42 3.42 -3.97
N PRO A 284 3.53 3.37 -5.31
CA PRO A 284 2.97 4.41 -6.16
C PRO A 284 1.46 4.51 -5.96
N PHE A 285 0.92 5.72 -6.03
CA PHE A 285 -0.51 5.93 -5.89
C PHE A 285 -1.24 5.69 -7.20
N TYR A 286 -2.13 4.71 -7.22
CA TYR A 286 -2.99 4.39 -8.37
C TYR A 286 -4.45 4.69 -8.01
N PRO A 287 -5.07 5.76 -8.56
CA PRO A 287 -6.45 6.13 -8.25
C PRO A 287 -7.47 5.02 -8.47
N ASP A 288 -7.34 4.26 -9.55
CA ASP A 288 -8.22 3.15 -9.90
C ASP A 288 -8.18 2.01 -8.87
N ARG A 289 -6.98 1.65 -8.41
CA ARG A 289 -6.80 0.64 -7.35
C ARG A 289 -7.36 1.11 -6.01
N MET A 290 -7.15 2.40 -5.69
CA MET A 290 -7.69 2.99 -4.46
C MET A 290 -9.21 3.03 -4.48
N ALA A 291 -9.84 3.43 -5.60
CA ALA A 291 -11.28 3.39 -5.76
C ALA A 291 -11.84 1.96 -5.59
N SER A 292 -11.18 0.97 -6.22
CA SER A 292 -11.56 -0.44 -6.07
C SER A 292 -11.45 -0.92 -4.62
N ARG A 293 -10.39 -0.54 -3.88
CA ARG A 293 -10.24 -0.86 -2.45
C ARG A 293 -11.34 -0.21 -1.61
N ILE A 294 -11.65 1.08 -1.85
CA ILE A 294 -12.71 1.83 -1.16
C ILE A 294 -14.08 1.20 -1.40
N LEU A 295 -14.35 0.71 -2.61
CA LEU A 295 -15.60 0.02 -2.95
C LEU A 295 -15.63 -1.46 -2.52
N GLY A 296 -14.57 -1.97 -1.87
CA GLY A 296 -14.49 -3.36 -1.46
C GLY A 296 -14.42 -4.37 -2.61
N MET A 297 -14.07 -3.91 -3.81
CA MET A 297 -13.91 -4.74 -5.01
C MET A 297 -12.57 -5.47 -5.04
N GLY A 298 -11.69 -5.18 -4.07
CA GLY A 298 -10.34 -5.72 -3.98
C GLY A 298 -9.34 -5.01 -4.89
N ASP A 299 -8.09 -5.45 -4.83
CA ASP A 299 -7.01 -4.92 -5.64
C ASP A 299 -6.16 -6.07 -6.20
N VAL A 300 -6.70 -6.75 -7.18
CA VAL A 300 -6.08 -7.92 -7.81
C VAL A 300 -4.78 -7.55 -8.54
N LEU A 301 -4.70 -6.35 -9.12
CA LEU A 301 -3.51 -5.89 -9.84
C LEU A 301 -2.32 -5.72 -8.91
N SER A 302 -2.50 -5.04 -7.76
CA SER A 302 -1.45 -4.93 -6.75
C SER A 302 -1.03 -6.29 -6.18
N LEU A 303 -1.97 -7.23 -6.04
CA LEU A 303 -1.66 -8.59 -5.62
C LEU A 303 -0.77 -9.31 -6.64
N ILE A 304 -1.10 -9.20 -7.94
CA ILE A 304 -0.31 -9.79 -9.04
C ILE A 304 1.10 -9.16 -9.07
N GLU A 305 1.21 -7.83 -8.95
CA GLU A 305 2.50 -7.14 -8.94
C GLU A 305 3.37 -7.56 -7.75
N LYS A 306 2.78 -7.64 -6.55
CA LYS A 306 3.49 -8.14 -5.35
C LYS A 306 3.93 -9.59 -5.52
N ALA A 307 3.09 -10.43 -6.14
CA ALA A 307 3.44 -11.80 -6.45
C ALA A 307 4.61 -11.88 -7.45
N GLN A 308 4.58 -11.06 -8.51
CA GLN A 308 5.67 -10.98 -9.50
C GLN A 308 6.98 -10.46 -8.90
N GLN A 309 6.93 -9.53 -7.96
CA GLN A 309 8.13 -9.03 -7.26
C GLN A 309 8.69 -10.03 -6.24
N ALA A 310 7.83 -10.86 -5.65
CA ALA A 310 8.23 -11.84 -4.64
C ALA A 310 8.77 -13.14 -5.23
N ILE A 311 8.44 -13.45 -6.47
CA ILE A 311 8.74 -14.72 -7.15
C ILE A 311 9.53 -14.41 -8.42
N SER A 312 10.73 -14.98 -8.55
CA SER A 312 11.46 -14.92 -9.83
C SER A 312 10.73 -15.77 -10.89
N GLU A 313 10.89 -15.42 -12.18
CA GLU A 313 10.30 -16.22 -13.27
C GLU A 313 10.74 -17.70 -13.23
N GLU A 314 11.96 -17.96 -12.77
CA GLU A 314 12.47 -19.32 -12.62
C GLU A 314 11.80 -20.08 -11.50
N GLU A 315 11.58 -19.43 -10.34
CA GLU A 315 10.84 -20.03 -9.21
C GLU A 315 9.38 -20.30 -9.57
N ALA A 316 8.73 -19.36 -10.28
CA ALA A 316 7.36 -19.53 -10.79
C ALA A 316 7.26 -20.72 -11.77
N LYS A 317 8.21 -20.87 -12.71
CA LYS A 317 8.27 -21.99 -13.65
C LYS A 317 8.52 -23.31 -12.93
N LYS A 318 9.45 -23.36 -11.97
CA LYS A 318 9.71 -24.57 -11.15
C LYS A 318 8.48 -24.99 -10.37
N MET A 319 7.77 -24.03 -9.75
CA MET A 319 6.55 -24.30 -8.98
C MET A 319 5.43 -24.82 -9.88
N GLN A 320 5.26 -24.23 -11.07
CA GLN A 320 4.30 -24.69 -12.08
C GLN A 320 4.64 -26.10 -12.57
N GLN A 321 5.91 -26.44 -12.75
CA GLN A 321 6.36 -27.78 -13.14
C GLN A 321 6.10 -28.80 -12.05
N LYS A 322 6.46 -28.51 -10.78
CA LYS A 322 6.18 -29.37 -9.62
C LYS A 322 4.67 -29.62 -9.43
N MET A 323 3.84 -28.59 -9.69
CA MET A 323 2.37 -28.75 -9.67
C MET A 323 1.89 -29.66 -10.80
N LYS A 324 2.48 -29.57 -12.00
CA LYS A 324 2.16 -30.49 -13.10
C LYS A 324 2.56 -31.93 -12.83
N GLU A 325 3.65 -32.15 -12.13
CA GLU A 325 4.22 -33.48 -11.85
C GLU A 325 3.63 -34.15 -10.59
N ASN A 326 2.70 -33.48 -9.86
CA ASN A 326 2.17 -33.93 -8.56
C ASN A 326 3.28 -34.18 -7.51
N SER A 327 4.41 -33.51 -7.62
CA SER A 327 5.58 -33.65 -6.75
C SER A 327 5.62 -32.63 -5.61
N PHE A 328 4.45 -32.12 -5.19
CA PHE A 328 4.35 -31.16 -4.08
C PHE A 328 4.73 -31.78 -2.75
N THR A 329 5.73 -31.20 -2.08
CA THR A 329 6.34 -31.72 -0.84
C THR A 329 6.12 -30.77 0.34
N LEU A 330 6.44 -31.21 1.58
CA LEU A 330 6.43 -30.33 2.75
C LEU A 330 7.54 -29.27 2.70
N SER A 331 8.61 -29.48 1.95
CA SER A 331 9.60 -28.44 1.65
C SER A 331 9.01 -27.32 0.80
N ASP A 332 8.21 -27.66 -0.21
CA ASP A 332 7.50 -26.68 -1.04
C ASP A 332 6.45 -25.92 -0.22
N TYR A 333 5.81 -26.60 0.74
CA TYR A 333 4.86 -25.97 1.67
C TYR A 333 5.56 -24.92 2.55
N LEU A 334 6.79 -25.16 2.97
CA LEU A 334 7.64 -24.22 3.70
C LEU A 334 8.02 -22.99 2.83
N GLU A 335 8.37 -23.23 1.57
CA GLU A 335 8.68 -22.15 0.62
C GLU A 335 7.46 -21.26 0.38
N GLN A 336 6.24 -21.82 0.32
CA GLN A 336 5.01 -21.05 0.23
C GLN A 336 4.79 -20.13 1.44
N PHE A 337 5.08 -20.58 2.66
CA PHE A 337 5.00 -19.71 3.84
C PHE A 337 6.00 -18.55 3.77
N ALA A 338 7.22 -18.82 3.30
CA ALA A 338 8.23 -17.79 3.13
C ALA A 338 7.80 -16.75 2.07
N MET A 339 7.19 -17.20 0.97
CA MET A 339 6.61 -16.33 -0.05
C MET A 339 5.45 -15.50 0.49
N MET A 340 4.49 -16.10 1.20
CA MET A 340 3.39 -15.36 1.84
C MET A 340 3.90 -14.27 2.78
N LYS A 341 4.93 -14.55 3.56
CA LYS A 341 5.55 -13.56 4.45
C LYS A 341 6.22 -12.41 3.68
N LYS A 342 6.87 -12.70 2.54
CA LYS A 342 7.45 -11.68 1.63
C LYS A 342 6.36 -10.81 0.98
N MET A 343 5.18 -11.35 0.70
CA MET A 343 4.05 -10.64 0.08
C MET A 343 3.22 -9.81 1.08
N GLY A 344 3.66 -9.68 2.32
CA GLY A 344 2.97 -8.89 3.35
C GLY A 344 2.09 -9.70 4.31
N GLY A 345 2.17 -11.04 4.27
CA GLY A 345 1.41 -11.95 5.12
C GLY A 345 0.02 -12.31 4.56
N ALA A 346 -0.60 -13.33 5.15
CA ALA A 346 -1.89 -13.84 4.69
C ALA A 346 -3.02 -12.81 4.81
N GLN A 347 -2.98 -11.94 5.82
CA GLN A 347 -3.98 -10.90 6.04
C GLN A 347 -3.94 -9.81 4.95
N ALA A 348 -2.73 -9.38 4.56
CA ALA A 348 -2.56 -8.41 3.48
C ALA A 348 -3.05 -8.98 2.13
N MET A 349 -2.77 -10.25 1.85
CA MET A 349 -3.27 -10.93 0.64
C MET A 349 -4.79 -11.07 0.64
N LEU A 350 -5.38 -11.46 1.78
CA LEU A 350 -6.83 -11.60 1.90
C LEU A 350 -7.55 -10.26 1.68
N SER A 351 -7.02 -9.17 2.23
CA SER A 351 -7.61 -7.83 2.06
C SER A 351 -7.61 -7.32 0.61
N MET A 352 -6.77 -7.88 -0.25
CA MET A 352 -6.69 -7.53 -1.68
C MET A 352 -7.63 -8.37 -2.55
N LEU A 353 -8.23 -9.44 -2.03
CA LEU A 353 -9.16 -10.27 -2.79
C LEU A 353 -10.55 -9.64 -2.86
N PRO A 354 -11.23 -9.70 -4.02
CA PRO A 354 -12.59 -9.23 -4.17
C PRO A 354 -13.55 -9.95 -3.22
N GLY A 355 -14.34 -9.20 -2.46
CA GLY A 355 -15.32 -9.78 -1.53
C GLY A 355 -14.74 -10.32 -0.22
N ALA A 356 -13.47 -10.10 0.07
CA ALA A 356 -12.82 -10.53 1.32
C ALA A 356 -13.53 -9.99 2.58
N GLY A 357 -14.12 -8.81 2.53
CA GLY A 357 -14.93 -8.25 3.62
C GLY A 357 -16.22 -9.05 3.93
N LYS A 358 -16.66 -9.94 3.02
CA LYS A 358 -17.80 -10.85 3.25
C LYS A 358 -17.37 -12.18 3.89
N LEU A 359 -16.11 -12.54 3.79
CA LEU A 359 -15.54 -13.68 4.48
C LEU A 359 -15.24 -13.21 5.91
N LYS A 360 -16.10 -13.59 6.86
CA LYS A 360 -15.82 -13.48 8.29
C LYS A 360 -14.67 -14.45 8.64
N VAL A 361 -13.47 -14.15 8.14
CA VAL A 361 -12.25 -14.80 8.62
C VAL A 361 -11.89 -14.06 9.89
N ASN A 362 -12.15 -14.68 11.04
CA ASN A 362 -11.76 -14.09 12.30
C ASN A 362 -10.23 -13.91 12.31
N GLU A 363 -9.75 -12.82 12.86
CA GLU A 363 -8.31 -12.57 13.04
C GLU A 363 -7.60 -13.73 13.74
N SER A 364 -8.35 -14.49 14.57
CA SER A 364 -7.89 -15.73 15.22
C SER A 364 -7.64 -16.89 14.26
N ASP A 365 -8.18 -16.88 13.05
CA ASP A 365 -8.00 -17.97 12.08
C ASP A 365 -6.71 -17.81 11.24
N ILE A 366 -6.15 -16.58 11.19
CA ILE A 366 -4.85 -16.27 10.61
C ILE A 366 -3.85 -16.01 11.75
N ASP A 367 -3.61 -17.01 12.55
CA ASP A 367 -2.68 -16.92 13.68
C ASP A 367 -1.24 -17.09 13.15
N GLU A 368 -0.47 -16.00 13.09
CA GLU A 368 0.96 -16.03 12.74
C GLU A 368 1.73 -17.01 13.63
N LYS A 369 1.31 -17.21 14.88
CA LYS A 369 1.89 -18.21 15.78
C LYS A 369 1.63 -19.63 15.27
N LYS A 370 0.46 -19.93 14.71
CA LYS A 370 0.18 -21.22 14.09
C LYS A 370 1.06 -21.46 12.87
N MET A 371 1.36 -20.43 12.08
CA MET A 371 2.29 -20.55 10.95
C MET A 371 3.72 -20.81 11.41
N GLU A 372 4.20 -20.13 12.45
CA GLU A 372 5.53 -20.42 13.04
C GLU A 372 5.59 -21.80 13.71
N HIS A 373 4.51 -22.26 14.34
CA HIS A 373 4.41 -23.63 14.86
C HIS A 373 4.49 -24.68 13.74
N THR A 374 3.75 -24.46 12.66
CA THR A 374 3.78 -25.34 11.47
C THR A 374 5.19 -25.40 10.88
N LYS A 375 5.85 -24.25 10.76
CA LYS A 375 7.24 -24.17 10.30
C LYS A 375 8.20 -24.94 11.21
N ALA A 376 8.07 -24.79 12.53
CA ALA A 376 8.90 -25.51 13.49
C ALA A 376 8.73 -27.04 13.36
N ILE A 377 7.49 -27.51 13.18
CA ILE A 377 7.21 -28.95 12.97
C ILE A 377 7.89 -29.44 11.70
N ILE A 378 7.76 -28.74 10.57
CA ILE A 378 8.38 -29.15 9.31
C ILE A 378 9.91 -29.11 9.40
N LEU A 379 10.49 -28.09 10.04
CA LEU A 379 11.94 -28.00 10.24
C LEU A 379 12.50 -29.11 11.12
N SER A 380 11.71 -29.71 12.00
CA SER A 380 12.09 -30.86 12.82
C SER A 380 12.05 -32.20 12.07
N MET A 381 11.53 -32.21 10.83
CA MET A 381 11.54 -33.39 9.96
C MET A 381 12.85 -33.48 9.19
N THR A 382 13.28 -34.69 8.89
CA THR A 382 14.39 -34.98 7.97
C THR A 382 13.98 -34.64 6.53
N MET A 383 14.94 -34.45 5.62
CA MET A 383 14.65 -34.20 4.21
C MET A 383 13.78 -35.30 3.60
N ALA A 384 14.11 -36.55 3.85
CA ALA A 384 13.32 -37.70 3.38
C ALA A 384 11.86 -37.69 3.88
N GLU A 385 11.62 -37.24 5.10
CA GLU A 385 10.28 -37.11 5.67
C GLU A 385 9.50 -35.92 5.08
N ARG A 386 10.18 -34.84 4.70
CA ARG A 386 9.57 -33.70 4.03
C ARG A 386 9.20 -34.02 2.58
N GLU A 387 10.03 -34.83 1.91
CA GLU A 387 9.77 -35.25 0.53
C GLU A 387 8.70 -36.36 0.46
N ASN A 388 8.71 -37.28 1.40
CA ASN A 388 7.74 -38.37 1.48
C ASN A 388 7.12 -38.52 2.89
N PRO A 389 6.06 -37.75 3.19
CA PRO A 389 5.39 -37.84 4.50
C PRO A 389 4.78 -39.19 4.83
N ALA A 390 4.59 -40.08 3.86
CA ALA A 390 4.04 -41.40 4.10
C ALA A 390 4.95 -42.31 4.99
N ILE A 391 6.25 -41.98 5.05
CA ILE A 391 7.19 -42.73 5.92
C ILE A 391 7.10 -42.35 7.39
N ILE A 392 6.30 -41.31 7.75
CA ILE A 392 6.21 -40.81 9.12
C ILE A 392 5.31 -41.67 9.96
N ASP A 393 5.91 -42.64 10.64
CA ASP A 393 5.26 -43.55 11.62
C ASP A 393 5.08 -42.89 13.00
N SER A 394 4.50 -43.62 13.94
CA SER A 394 4.22 -43.14 15.30
C SER A 394 5.49 -42.78 16.09
N LYS A 395 6.62 -43.42 15.84
CA LYS A 395 7.91 -43.11 16.50
C LYS A 395 8.47 -41.81 15.96
N ARG A 396 8.43 -41.62 14.63
CA ARG A 396 8.86 -40.42 13.97
C ARG A 396 8.00 -39.20 14.36
N LYS A 397 6.67 -39.36 14.47
CA LYS A 397 5.76 -38.30 14.96
C LYS A 397 6.13 -37.81 16.36
N ARG A 398 6.47 -38.71 17.28
CA ARG A 398 6.91 -38.34 18.63
C ARG A 398 8.24 -37.60 18.61
N ARG A 399 9.20 -38.05 17.80
CA ARG A 399 10.49 -37.37 17.63
C ARG A 399 10.31 -35.96 17.05
N ILE A 400 9.49 -35.82 16.00
CA ILE A 400 9.19 -34.53 15.36
C ILE A 400 8.49 -33.60 16.37
N ALA A 401 7.53 -34.09 17.12
CA ALA A 401 6.84 -33.34 18.16
C ALA A 401 7.82 -32.85 19.24
N ALA A 402 8.69 -33.72 19.75
CA ALA A 402 9.71 -33.35 20.72
C ALA A 402 10.70 -32.33 20.18
N GLY A 403 11.19 -32.51 18.94
CA GLY A 403 12.15 -31.62 18.30
C GLY A 403 11.57 -30.21 17.97
N SER A 404 10.27 -30.12 17.71
CA SER A 404 9.58 -28.87 17.45
C SER A 404 9.02 -28.17 18.69
N GLY A 405 9.06 -28.83 19.86
CA GLY A 405 8.39 -28.35 21.08
C GLY A 405 6.86 -28.30 20.94
N ARG A 406 6.27 -29.17 20.09
CA ARG A 406 4.84 -29.23 19.80
C ARG A 406 4.24 -30.60 20.16
N SER A 407 2.92 -30.66 20.20
CA SER A 407 2.21 -31.92 20.50
C SER A 407 2.16 -32.84 19.27
N VAL A 408 2.04 -34.16 19.52
CA VAL A 408 1.81 -35.12 18.44
C VAL A 408 0.49 -34.86 17.70
N GLN A 409 -0.48 -34.27 18.39
CA GLN A 409 -1.75 -33.88 17.79
C GLN A 409 -1.55 -32.78 16.70
N GLU A 410 -0.71 -31.76 16.96
CA GLU A 410 -0.38 -30.71 15.98
C GLU A 410 0.37 -31.28 14.77
N VAL A 411 1.28 -32.24 14.98
CA VAL A 411 1.94 -32.95 13.88
C VAL A 411 0.93 -33.73 13.02
N ASN A 412 -0.03 -34.44 13.64
CA ASN A 412 -1.08 -35.13 12.90
C ASN A 412 -2.00 -34.17 12.13
N GLN A 413 -2.34 -33.03 12.73
CA GLN A 413 -3.16 -32.01 12.10
C GLN A 413 -2.47 -31.44 10.88
N LEU A 414 -1.17 -31.13 10.97
CA LEU A 414 -0.38 -30.64 9.83
C LEU A 414 -0.36 -31.67 8.69
N LEU A 415 -0.07 -32.93 8.97
CA LEU A 415 -0.04 -33.97 7.94
C LEU A 415 -1.39 -34.13 7.25
N LYS A 416 -2.50 -34.08 8.01
CA LYS A 416 -3.86 -34.14 7.47
C LYS A 416 -4.17 -32.92 6.59
N GLN A 417 -3.79 -31.71 7.02
CA GLN A 417 -3.96 -30.48 6.23
C GLN A 417 -3.15 -30.52 4.94
N PHE A 418 -1.92 -31.03 5.00
CA PHE A 418 -1.07 -31.19 3.82
C PHE A 418 -1.69 -32.16 2.81
N GLU A 419 -2.23 -33.29 3.24
CA GLU A 419 -2.92 -34.25 2.37
C GLU A 419 -4.18 -33.62 1.73
N GLN A 420 -4.98 -32.87 2.50
CA GLN A 420 -6.15 -32.16 1.98
C GLN A 420 -5.75 -31.14 0.91
N THR A 421 -4.67 -30.38 1.14
CA THR A 421 -4.13 -29.42 0.17
C THR A 421 -3.71 -30.14 -1.12
N LYS A 422 -3.06 -31.28 -1.01
CA LYS A 422 -2.64 -32.10 -2.15
C LYS A 422 -3.85 -32.63 -2.97
N LEU A 423 -4.92 -33.02 -2.28
CA LEU A 423 -6.18 -33.45 -2.93
C LEU A 423 -6.87 -32.30 -3.66
N LEU A 424 -6.95 -31.11 -3.06
CA LEU A 424 -7.51 -29.91 -3.68
C LEU A 424 -6.73 -29.51 -4.94
N MET A 425 -5.40 -29.54 -4.88
CA MET A 425 -4.55 -29.27 -6.05
C MET A 425 -4.81 -30.29 -7.17
N LYS A 426 -5.02 -31.55 -6.83
CA LYS A 426 -5.34 -32.59 -7.82
C LYS A 426 -6.72 -32.41 -8.45
N GLN A 427 -7.71 -31.97 -7.70
CA GLN A 427 -9.06 -31.65 -8.19
C GLN A 427 -9.07 -30.43 -9.12
N LEU A 428 -8.30 -29.38 -8.80
CA LEU A 428 -8.15 -28.21 -9.67
C LEU A 428 -7.52 -28.55 -11.02
N LYS A 429 -6.63 -29.56 -11.07
CA LYS A 429 -6.04 -30.08 -12.30
C LYS A 429 -7.04 -30.84 -13.18
N GLY A 430 -8.01 -31.55 -12.56
CA GLY A 430 -9.03 -32.31 -13.28
C GLY A 430 -10.11 -31.45 -13.94
N ASN A 431 -10.30 -30.20 -13.50
CA ASN A 431 -11.39 -29.32 -13.91
C ASN A 431 -10.98 -28.25 -14.97
N LYS A 432 -10.09 -28.60 -15.90
CA LYS A 432 -9.61 -27.70 -16.98
C LYS A 432 -10.70 -27.22 -17.98
N GLY A 433 -11.97 -27.45 -17.70
CA GLY A 433 -13.05 -27.15 -18.64
C GLY A 433 -14.13 -26.15 -18.19
N ARG A 434 -14.21 -25.71 -16.94
CA ARG A 434 -15.37 -24.94 -16.45
C ARG A 434 -15.10 -23.85 -15.40
N MET A 435 -13.95 -23.24 -15.36
CA MET A 435 -13.83 -21.99 -14.61
C MET A 435 -13.92 -20.82 -15.60
N ARG A 436 -15.15 -20.40 -15.94
CA ARG A 436 -15.42 -19.04 -16.38
C ARG A 436 -15.18 -18.17 -15.15
N LEU A 437 -14.10 -17.42 -15.15
CA LEU A 437 -13.89 -16.31 -14.22
C LEU A 437 -15.09 -15.37 -14.43
N PRO A 438 -15.78 -14.97 -13.38
CA PRO A 438 -16.81 -13.93 -13.47
C PRO A 438 -16.06 -12.59 -13.64
N PHE A 439 -15.92 -12.17 -14.89
CA PHE A 439 -15.64 -10.79 -15.23
C PHE A 439 -16.95 -10.08 -15.53
#